data_2fa044019a6c05e57b0a138180fd3269
#
_entry.id   2fa044019a6c05e57b0a138180fd3269
#
_cell.length_a   1.000
_cell.length_b   1.000
_cell.length_c   1.000
_cell.angle_alpha   90.00
_cell.angle_beta   90.00
_cell.angle_gamma   90.00
#
_symmetry.space_group_name_H-M   'P 1'
#
loop_
_entity.id
_entity.type
_entity.pdbx_description
1 polymer ?
#
loop_
_entity_poly.entity_id
_entity_poly.type
_entity_poly.pdbx_seq_one_letter_code
_entity_poly.pdbx_strand_id
1 'polypeptide(L)'
;MTVQIARAEERFKSPGPQPNGLHAANDGLWYIDQVDLKIYKLDYQTGETLFEAQTDTEHSSGITFGNGSLWIASTFELQIAEIDPANGKTRAKRDSPGNGIVAWANQDTGRETGAHGLEWKDGKIYVAAPPSQLIHVIDVATWTEVNAFRAPGLRVHGLAWADDGTLWVADTSAGTISRLDAETGRVWEVIRVEAPVEIHGLTIHQGVLWYCDAATCGIGQLYLD
;
A
#
# COMPACT_ATOMS: atom_id res chain seq x y z
N MET A 1 -3.00 -21.57 15.84
CA MET A 1 -2.96 -20.87 14.54
C MET A 1 -1.73 -21.39 13.81
N THR A 2 -1.87 -22.00 12.64
CA THR A 2 -0.73 -22.48 11.85
C THR A 2 -0.19 -21.27 11.09
N VAL A 3 1.10 -20.98 11.24
CA VAL A 3 1.76 -19.94 10.44
C VAL A 3 2.16 -20.60 9.13
N GLN A 4 1.61 -20.12 8.02
CA GLN A 4 2.06 -20.51 6.69
C GLN A 4 3.29 -19.70 6.30
N ILE A 5 4.12 -20.27 5.44
CA ILE A 5 5.29 -19.57 4.88
C ILE A 5 4.98 -19.28 3.41
N ALA A 6 5.19 -18.03 3.01
CA ALA A 6 5.10 -17.63 1.62
C ALA A 6 6.50 -17.49 1.03
N ARG A 7 6.70 -18.09 -0.12
CA ARG A 7 7.89 -17.88 -0.94
C ARG A 7 7.70 -16.64 -1.79
N ALA A 8 8.64 -15.72 -1.70
CA ALA A 8 8.69 -14.53 -2.55
C ALA A 8 9.47 -14.84 -3.84
N GLU A 9 8.91 -14.48 -4.98
CA GLU A 9 9.56 -14.60 -6.28
C GLU A 9 9.57 -13.24 -6.98
N GLU A 10 10.77 -12.66 -7.11
CA GLU A 10 10.95 -11.42 -7.85
C GLU A 10 10.70 -11.64 -9.34
N ARG A 11 9.85 -10.83 -9.94
CA ARG A 11 9.50 -10.89 -11.37
C ARG A 11 10.32 -9.91 -12.19
N PHE A 12 10.50 -8.70 -11.68
CA PHE A 12 11.28 -7.64 -12.33
C PHE A 12 11.68 -6.57 -11.32
N LYS A 13 12.58 -5.69 -11.73
CA LYS A 13 12.94 -4.49 -10.96
C LYS A 13 12.02 -3.33 -11.32
N SER A 14 11.74 -2.48 -10.32
CA SER A 14 11.06 -1.20 -10.58
C SER A 14 11.97 -0.27 -11.39
N PRO A 15 11.40 0.54 -12.29
CA PRO A 15 12.16 1.60 -12.98
C PRO A 15 12.63 2.70 -12.03
N GLY A 16 11.87 3.01 -10.99
CA GLY A 16 12.24 3.98 -9.95
C GLY A 16 13.09 3.38 -8.83
N PRO A 17 13.75 4.23 -8.04
CA PRO A 17 14.74 3.81 -7.03
C PRO A 17 14.15 3.22 -5.74
N GLN A 18 12.83 3.45 -5.45
CA GLN A 18 12.22 2.98 -4.21
C GLN A 18 10.70 2.80 -4.35
N PRO A 19 10.24 1.67 -4.91
CA PRO A 19 8.82 1.37 -5.02
C PRO A 19 8.21 1.20 -3.63
N ASN A 20 7.10 1.88 -3.35
CA ASN A 20 6.53 1.86 -1.99
C ASN A 20 5.08 1.41 -1.92
N GLY A 21 4.24 1.76 -2.88
CA GLY A 21 2.86 1.29 -2.95
C GLY A 21 2.54 0.60 -4.27
N LEU A 22 1.65 -0.38 -4.24
CA LEU A 22 1.17 -1.11 -5.42
C LEU A 22 -0.34 -1.08 -5.52
N HIS A 23 -0.84 -1.06 -6.77
CA HIS A 23 -2.24 -1.31 -7.06
C HIS A 23 -2.40 -2.04 -8.40
N ALA A 24 -3.10 -3.17 -8.38
CA ALA A 24 -3.38 -3.96 -9.58
C ALA A 24 -4.63 -3.43 -10.29
N ALA A 25 -4.46 -2.91 -11.50
CA ALA A 25 -5.55 -2.58 -12.41
C ALA A 25 -5.64 -3.63 -13.54
N ASN A 26 -6.77 -3.66 -14.26
CA ASN A 26 -6.96 -4.64 -15.34
C ASN A 26 -5.94 -4.49 -16.49
N ASP A 27 -5.39 -3.31 -16.67
CA ASP A 27 -4.56 -2.91 -17.79
C ASP A 27 -3.10 -2.62 -17.41
N GLY A 28 -2.68 -3.01 -16.20
CA GLY A 28 -1.32 -2.88 -15.71
C GLY A 28 -1.19 -2.71 -14.21
N LEU A 29 0.02 -2.86 -13.73
CA LEU A 29 0.38 -2.72 -12.33
C LEU A 29 0.83 -1.30 -12.03
N TRP A 30 0.04 -0.55 -11.27
CA TRP A 30 0.42 0.77 -10.80
C TRP A 30 1.32 0.67 -9.58
N TYR A 31 2.35 1.53 -9.53
CA TYR A 31 3.08 1.78 -8.29
C TYR A 31 3.46 3.25 -8.17
N ILE A 32 3.70 3.67 -6.92
CA ILE A 32 4.28 4.97 -6.57
C ILE A 32 5.69 4.78 -6.05
N ASP A 33 6.61 5.57 -6.53
CA ASP A 33 7.97 5.61 -6.02
C ASP A 33 8.11 6.70 -4.95
N GLN A 34 8.76 6.35 -3.84
CA GLN A 34 8.89 7.24 -2.68
C GLN A 34 9.94 8.33 -2.88
N VAL A 35 10.95 8.07 -3.72
CA VAL A 35 12.12 8.95 -3.88
C VAL A 35 11.98 9.88 -5.07
N ASP A 36 11.66 9.33 -6.26
CA ASP A 36 11.49 10.16 -7.45
C ASP A 36 10.08 10.77 -7.56
N LEU A 37 9.14 10.33 -6.70
CA LEU A 37 7.77 10.84 -6.59
C LEU A 37 6.96 10.68 -7.88
N LYS A 38 7.29 9.65 -8.67
CA LYS A 38 6.57 9.31 -9.88
C LYS A 38 5.60 8.17 -9.66
N ILE A 39 4.46 8.25 -10.34
CA ILE A 39 3.61 7.09 -10.60
C ILE A 39 4.10 6.38 -11.85
N TYR A 40 4.07 5.06 -11.79
CA TYR A 40 4.39 4.19 -12.91
C TYR A 40 3.27 3.19 -13.12
N LYS A 41 3.04 2.82 -14.37
CA LYS A 41 2.20 1.69 -14.74
C LYS A 41 3.03 0.70 -15.52
N LEU A 42 3.07 -0.53 -15.06
CA LEU A 42 3.92 -1.59 -15.62
C LEU A 42 3.09 -2.68 -16.27
N ASP A 43 3.64 -3.31 -17.29
CA ASP A 43 3.13 -4.55 -17.84
C ASP A 43 3.39 -5.70 -16.85
N TYR A 44 2.38 -6.55 -16.60
CA TYR A 44 2.47 -7.65 -15.63
C TYR A 44 3.45 -8.75 -16.01
N GLN A 45 3.71 -8.93 -17.30
CA GLN A 45 4.54 -10.03 -17.79
C GLN A 45 6.00 -9.61 -17.95
N THR A 46 6.22 -8.42 -18.47
CA THR A 46 7.55 -7.94 -18.85
C THR A 46 8.16 -6.96 -17.86
N GLY A 47 7.35 -6.28 -17.04
CA GLY A 47 7.77 -5.17 -16.20
C GLY A 47 8.07 -3.89 -16.99
N GLU A 48 7.79 -3.85 -18.29
CA GLU A 48 7.98 -2.64 -19.10
C GLU A 48 7.07 -1.51 -18.63
N THR A 49 7.61 -0.29 -18.64
CA THR A 49 6.83 0.90 -18.29
C THR A 49 5.87 1.26 -19.40
N LEU A 50 4.58 1.11 -19.12
CA LEU A 50 3.48 1.49 -20.02
C LEU A 50 3.14 2.98 -19.90
N PHE A 51 3.34 3.55 -18.72
CA PHE A 51 3.11 4.97 -18.43
C PHE A 51 3.93 5.41 -17.22
N GLU A 52 4.37 6.65 -17.21
CA GLU A 52 4.93 7.33 -16.05
C GLU A 52 4.52 8.79 -16.00
N ALA A 53 4.39 9.35 -14.81
CA ALA A 53 4.16 10.77 -14.59
C ALA A 53 4.69 11.23 -13.22
N GLN A 54 5.15 12.47 -13.16
CA GLN A 54 5.54 13.12 -11.92
C GLN A 54 4.31 13.52 -11.11
N THR A 55 4.38 13.35 -9.79
CA THR A 55 3.39 13.87 -8.83
C THR A 55 3.98 15.03 -8.02
N ASP A 56 3.12 15.76 -7.33
CA ASP A 56 3.48 16.82 -6.37
C ASP A 56 3.31 16.38 -4.91
N THR A 57 3.50 15.08 -4.64
CA THR A 57 3.43 14.48 -3.31
C THR A 57 4.78 14.49 -2.62
N GLU A 58 4.83 14.27 -1.31
CA GLU A 58 6.07 14.19 -0.53
C GLU A 58 6.17 12.86 0.23
N HIS A 59 7.27 12.13 0.00
CA HIS A 59 7.52 10.83 0.64
C HIS A 59 6.36 9.86 0.45
N SER A 60 5.97 9.69 -0.81
CA SER A 60 4.79 8.91 -1.20
C SER A 60 4.90 7.46 -0.78
N SER A 61 3.84 6.89 -0.23
CA SER A 61 3.86 5.52 0.27
C SER A 61 2.80 4.62 -0.38
N GLY A 62 1.53 4.80 -0.06
CA GLY A 62 0.45 3.98 -0.63
C GLY A 62 -0.11 4.55 -1.92
N ILE A 63 -0.60 3.66 -2.79
CA ILE A 63 -1.35 4.01 -4.00
C ILE A 63 -2.52 3.06 -4.16
N THR A 64 -3.67 3.58 -4.58
CA THR A 64 -4.82 2.77 -5.01
C THR A 64 -5.58 3.48 -6.12
N PHE A 65 -6.42 2.75 -6.85
CA PHE A 65 -7.26 3.31 -7.91
C PHE A 65 -8.74 3.14 -7.58
N GLY A 66 -9.49 4.21 -7.70
CA GLY A 66 -10.93 4.18 -7.50
C GLY A 66 -11.61 5.45 -7.96
N ASN A 67 -12.85 5.33 -8.40
CA ASN A 67 -13.67 6.45 -8.91
C ASN A 67 -12.98 7.28 -10.02
N GLY A 68 -12.19 6.61 -10.89
CA GLY A 68 -11.49 7.26 -11.99
C GLY A 68 -10.28 8.12 -11.61
N SER A 69 -9.78 7.96 -10.38
CA SER A 69 -8.59 8.63 -9.85
C SER A 69 -7.61 7.64 -9.24
N LEU A 70 -6.34 7.97 -9.26
CA LEU A 70 -5.35 7.39 -8.36
C LEU A 70 -5.39 8.17 -7.03
N TRP A 71 -5.26 7.44 -5.95
CA TRP A 71 -5.17 8.01 -4.59
C TRP A 71 -3.81 7.64 -4.03
N ILE A 72 -3.07 8.67 -3.57
CA ILE A 72 -1.68 8.51 -3.12
C ILE A 72 -1.53 9.07 -1.70
N ALA A 73 -0.94 8.27 -0.82
CA ALA A 73 -0.53 8.74 0.49
C ALA A 73 0.71 9.63 0.35
N SER A 74 0.54 10.93 0.54
CA SER A 74 1.64 11.91 0.68
C SER A 74 2.02 11.98 2.15
N THR A 75 2.86 11.03 2.57
CA THR A 75 3.05 10.67 3.97
C THR A 75 3.58 11.81 4.82
N PHE A 76 4.50 12.61 4.28
CA PHE A 76 5.09 13.74 5.02
C PHE A 76 4.32 15.05 4.87
N GLU A 77 3.42 15.15 3.90
CA GLU A 77 2.44 16.24 3.86
C GLU A 77 1.24 15.97 4.78
N LEU A 78 1.14 14.76 5.35
CA LEU A 78 -0.01 14.31 6.17
C LEU A 78 -1.32 14.34 5.39
N GLN A 79 -1.26 14.06 4.07
CA GLN A 79 -2.39 14.17 3.16
C GLN A 79 -2.52 12.93 2.27
N ILE A 80 -3.71 12.75 1.75
CA ILE A 80 -4.01 11.82 0.65
C ILE A 80 -4.35 12.66 -0.57
N ALA A 81 -3.58 12.48 -1.65
CA ALA A 81 -3.74 13.18 -2.91
C ALA A 81 -4.60 12.39 -3.88
N GLU A 82 -5.57 13.04 -4.48
CA GLU A 82 -6.34 12.55 -5.63
C GLU A 82 -5.65 12.97 -6.92
N ILE A 83 -5.19 12.01 -7.71
CA ILE A 83 -4.33 12.22 -8.88
C ILE A 83 -5.07 11.78 -10.15
N ASP A 84 -4.94 12.58 -11.20
CA ASP A 84 -5.39 12.21 -12.54
C ASP A 84 -4.46 11.11 -13.12
N PRO A 85 -4.98 9.91 -13.39
CA PRO A 85 -4.16 8.81 -13.89
C PRO A 85 -3.60 9.02 -15.30
N ALA A 86 -4.16 9.99 -16.06
CA ALA A 86 -3.71 10.26 -17.42
C ALA A 86 -2.47 11.16 -17.49
N ASN A 87 -2.15 11.92 -16.43
CA ASN A 87 -1.07 12.91 -16.50
C ASN A 87 -0.34 13.17 -15.16
N GLY A 88 -0.71 12.48 -14.08
CA GLY A 88 -0.09 12.65 -12.75
C GLY A 88 -0.46 13.94 -12.01
N LYS A 89 -1.37 14.77 -12.53
CA LYS A 89 -1.74 16.03 -11.88
C LYS A 89 -2.68 15.80 -10.71
N THR A 90 -2.41 16.51 -9.63
CA THR A 90 -3.28 16.53 -8.46
C THR A 90 -4.61 17.23 -8.77
N ARG A 91 -5.70 16.54 -8.47
CA ARG A 91 -7.08 17.05 -8.53
C ARG A 91 -7.48 17.66 -7.18
N ALA A 92 -7.07 17.02 -6.09
CA ALA A 92 -7.32 17.48 -4.71
C ALA A 92 -6.32 16.84 -3.74
N LYS A 93 -6.10 17.50 -2.60
CA LYS A 93 -5.42 16.95 -1.42
C LYS A 93 -6.33 17.07 -0.22
N ARG A 94 -6.36 16.06 0.62
CA ARG A 94 -7.19 16.01 1.83
C ARG A 94 -6.38 15.43 2.98
N ASP A 95 -6.68 15.87 4.20
CA ASP A 95 -5.97 15.41 5.39
C ASP A 95 -6.08 13.88 5.54
N SER A 96 -4.97 13.26 5.84
CA SER A 96 -4.86 11.83 6.14
C SER A 96 -5.33 11.57 7.57
N PRO A 97 -6.01 10.46 7.84
CA PRO A 97 -6.35 10.08 9.21
C PRO A 97 -5.12 9.52 9.94
N GLY A 98 -5.18 9.54 11.27
CA GLY A 98 -4.24 8.82 12.13
C GLY A 98 -2.81 9.35 12.12
N ASN A 99 -2.61 10.61 11.74
CA ASN A 99 -1.30 11.26 11.71
C ASN A 99 -0.65 11.32 13.09
N GLY A 100 0.69 11.26 13.13
CA GLY A 100 1.46 11.34 14.36
C GLY A 100 2.90 10.91 14.19
N ILE A 101 3.59 10.75 15.30
CA ILE A 101 4.98 10.28 15.34
C ILE A 101 5.00 8.77 15.50
N VAL A 102 5.75 8.07 14.66
CA VAL A 102 5.98 6.64 14.81
C VAL A 102 7.16 6.40 15.76
N ALA A 103 6.98 5.44 16.66
CA ALA A 103 7.98 5.05 17.65
C ALA A 103 8.40 3.58 17.44
N TRP A 104 8.86 3.22 16.24
CA TRP A 104 9.57 1.96 16.07
C TRP A 104 11.07 2.16 16.26
N ALA A 105 11.69 1.20 16.96
CA ALA A 105 13.10 1.23 17.30
C ALA A 105 13.95 1.58 16.06
N ASN A 106 14.82 2.56 16.22
CA ASN A 106 15.79 3.09 15.26
C ASN A 106 15.25 4.02 14.15
N GLN A 107 13.99 4.39 14.13
CA GLN A 107 13.42 5.27 13.12
C GLN A 107 12.60 6.44 13.67
N ASP A 108 12.68 6.71 14.97
CA ASP A 108 12.09 7.92 15.55
C ASP A 108 12.88 9.14 15.04
N THR A 109 12.34 9.76 14.01
CA THR A 109 12.91 11.00 13.45
C THR A 109 12.37 12.24 14.16
N GLY A 110 11.42 12.08 15.09
CA GLY A 110 10.66 13.18 15.68
C GLY A 110 9.74 13.89 14.67
N ARG A 111 9.64 13.40 13.42
CA ARG A 111 8.78 13.95 12.38
C ARG A 111 7.42 13.23 12.39
N GLU A 112 6.35 14.00 12.24
CA GLU A 112 5.03 13.43 12.00
C GLU A 112 4.97 12.75 10.63
N THR A 113 4.22 11.66 10.58
CA THR A 113 3.93 10.91 9.37
C THR A 113 2.43 10.56 9.32
N GLY A 114 1.89 10.40 8.13
CA GLY A 114 0.48 10.13 7.92
C GLY A 114 0.22 8.71 7.43
N ALA A 115 -0.70 8.61 6.46
CA ALA A 115 -1.04 7.37 5.78
C ALA A 115 0.18 6.74 5.10
N HIS A 116 0.26 5.41 5.15
CA HIS A 116 1.24 4.61 4.43
C HIS A 116 0.56 3.76 3.34
N GLY A 117 -0.19 2.72 3.70
CA GLY A 117 -0.91 1.91 2.72
C GLY A 117 -2.29 2.46 2.41
N LEU A 118 -2.71 2.33 1.15
CA LEU A 118 -4.04 2.67 0.69
C LEU A 118 -4.63 1.51 -0.09
N GLU A 119 -5.95 1.26 0.10
CA GLU A 119 -6.68 0.33 -0.74
C GLU A 119 -8.13 0.77 -0.92
N TRP A 120 -8.62 0.68 -2.16
CA TRP A 120 -9.97 1.12 -2.53
C TRP A 120 -10.99 -0.02 -2.49
N LYS A 121 -12.15 0.24 -1.90
CA LYS A 121 -13.31 -0.66 -2.01
C LYS A 121 -14.63 0.11 -1.93
N ASP A 122 -15.47 0.00 -2.93
CA ASP A 122 -16.87 0.46 -2.93
C ASP A 122 -17.05 1.89 -2.42
N GLY A 123 -16.30 2.85 -2.99
CA GLY A 123 -16.38 4.27 -2.63
C GLY A 123 -15.66 4.64 -1.34
N LYS A 124 -14.89 3.73 -0.76
CA LYS A 124 -14.11 3.95 0.45
C LYS A 124 -12.63 3.72 0.21
N ILE A 125 -11.81 4.42 0.95
CA ILE A 125 -10.36 4.15 1.04
C ILE A 125 -10.07 3.58 2.41
N TYR A 126 -9.43 2.41 2.44
CA TYR A 126 -8.81 1.82 3.62
C TYR A 126 -7.40 2.36 3.73
N VAL A 127 -7.09 2.94 4.88
CA VAL A 127 -5.86 3.70 5.11
C VAL A 127 -5.09 3.05 6.25
N ALA A 128 -3.94 2.46 5.96
CA ALA A 128 -3.02 2.02 6.99
C ALA A 128 -2.25 3.24 7.53
N ALA A 129 -2.45 3.55 8.81
CA ALA A 129 -1.79 4.66 9.49
C ALA A 129 -0.94 4.16 10.67
N PRO A 130 0.34 3.87 10.47
CA PRO A 130 1.22 3.34 11.51
C PRO A 130 1.28 4.17 12.80
N PRO A 131 1.21 5.52 12.78
CA PRO A 131 1.25 6.29 14.01
C PRO A 131 0.06 6.01 14.94
N SER A 132 -1.13 5.84 14.40
CA SER A 132 -2.34 5.48 15.16
C SER A 132 -2.44 3.99 15.45
N GLN A 133 -1.69 3.14 14.74
CA GLN A 133 -1.80 1.68 14.73
C GLN A 133 -3.21 1.19 14.34
N LEU A 134 -3.88 1.95 13.49
CA LEU A 134 -5.21 1.63 12.96
C LEU A 134 -5.19 1.50 11.44
N ILE A 135 -6.19 0.80 10.94
CA ILE A 135 -6.66 0.92 9.57
C ILE A 135 -7.95 1.73 9.63
N HIS A 136 -7.91 2.91 9.05
CA HIS A 136 -9.05 3.82 8.96
C HIS A 136 -9.82 3.58 7.68
N VAL A 137 -11.14 3.72 7.71
CA VAL A 137 -12.00 3.57 6.53
C VAL A 137 -12.69 4.90 6.26
N ILE A 138 -12.30 5.54 5.16
CA ILE A 138 -12.78 6.86 4.77
C ILE A 138 -13.80 6.75 3.64
N ASP A 139 -14.99 7.29 3.82
CA ASP A 139 -15.94 7.51 2.73
C ASP A 139 -15.45 8.66 1.86
N VAL A 140 -15.19 8.39 0.58
CA VAL A 140 -14.55 9.37 -0.31
C VAL A 140 -15.49 10.49 -0.72
N ALA A 141 -16.80 10.26 -0.78
CA ALA A 141 -17.76 11.27 -1.18
C ALA A 141 -17.92 12.38 -0.14
N THR A 142 -17.80 12.03 1.14
CA THR A 142 -17.95 12.96 2.28
C THR A 142 -16.63 13.30 2.96
N TRP A 143 -15.58 12.54 2.69
CA TRP A 143 -14.28 12.56 3.37
C TRP A 143 -14.42 12.40 4.88
N THR A 144 -15.26 11.48 5.32
CA THR A 144 -15.49 11.18 6.74
C THR A 144 -15.04 9.77 7.07
N GLU A 145 -14.49 9.58 8.26
CA GLU A 145 -14.20 8.26 8.79
C GLU A 145 -15.52 7.55 9.14
N VAL A 146 -15.74 6.39 8.52
CA VAL A 146 -16.95 5.56 8.72
C VAL A 146 -16.66 4.31 9.53
N ASN A 147 -15.40 3.91 9.65
CA ASN A 147 -14.94 2.81 10.49
C ASN A 147 -13.44 2.98 10.78
N ALA A 148 -12.97 2.37 11.87
CA ALA A 148 -11.55 2.16 12.13
C ALA A 148 -11.38 0.90 12.97
N PHE A 149 -10.32 0.13 12.71
CA PHE A 149 -9.99 -1.06 13.47
C PHE A 149 -8.48 -1.21 13.63
N ARG A 150 -8.07 -2.02 14.62
CA ARG A 150 -6.67 -2.20 14.95
C ARG A 150 -5.91 -2.85 13.80
N ALA A 151 -4.79 -2.27 13.41
CA ALA A 151 -3.85 -2.87 12.48
C ALA A 151 -3.20 -4.13 13.08
N PRO A 152 -2.93 -5.18 12.28
CA PRO A 152 -2.37 -6.43 12.78
C PRO A 152 -0.87 -6.36 13.13
N GLY A 153 -0.24 -5.22 12.94
CA GLY A 153 1.18 -4.99 13.21
C GLY A 153 1.50 -3.54 13.51
N LEU A 154 2.77 -3.24 13.70
CA LEU A 154 3.24 -1.90 14.05
C LEU A 154 3.61 -1.05 12.84
N ARG A 155 4.21 -1.67 11.82
CA ARG A 155 4.65 -0.99 10.59
C ARG A 155 3.88 -1.51 9.40
N VAL A 156 2.54 -1.30 9.45
CA VAL A 156 1.66 -1.73 8.37
C VAL A 156 1.78 -0.79 7.17
N HIS A 157 1.98 -1.38 5.98
CA HIS A 157 2.09 -0.67 4.71
C HIS A 157 1.09 -1.21 3.70
N GLY A 158 1.44 -2.26 2.96
CA GLY A 158 0.62 -2.76 1.86
C GLY A 158 -0.73 -3.31 2.30
N LEU A 159 -1.77 -2.94 1.57
CA LEU A 159 -3.12 -3.45 1.71
C LEU A 159 -3.56 -4.08 0.39
N ALA A 160 -4.34 -5.16 0.43
CA ALA A 160 -4.89 -5.78 -0.76
C ALA A 160 -6.25 -6.45 -0.49
N TRP A 161 -7.25 -6.19 -1.33
CA TRP A 161 -8.53 -6.89 -1.28
C TRP A 161 -8.48 -8.22 -1.98
N ALA A 162 -8.95 -9.27 -1.30
CA ALA A 162 -9.22 -10.56 -1.92
C ALA A 162 -10.65 -10.63 -2.47
N ASP A 163 -10.87 -11.50 -3.45
CA ASP A 163 -12.19 -11.70 -4.08
C ASP A 163 -13.26 -12.20 -3.10
N ASP A 164 -12.84 -12.86 -2.02
CA ASP A 164 -13.73 -13.35 -0.97
C ASP A 164 -14.16 -12.28 0.05
N GLY A 165 -13.76 -11.02 -0.17
CA GLY A 165 -14.10 -9.89 0.69
C GLY A 165 -13.23 -9.75 1.94
N THR A 166 -12.09 -10.44 2.00
CA THR A 166 -11.10 -10.25 3.06
C THR A 166 -10.05 -9.23 2.69
N LEU A 167 -9.42 -8.63 3.70
CA LEU A 167 -8.33 -7.67 3.52
C LEU A 167 -7.01 -8.31 3.95
N TRP A 168 -6.03 -8.25 3.06
CA TRP A 168 -4.65 -8.61 3.36
C TRP A 168 -3.86 -7.37 3.75
N VAL A 169 -3.03 -7.48 4.79
CA VAL A 169 -2.27 -6.38 5.38
C VAL A 169 -0.84 -6.82 5.63
N ALA A 170 0.12 -6.13 5.03
CA ALA A 170 1.54 -6.38 5.25
C ALA A 170 2.08 -5.57 6.43
N ASP A 171 2.79 -6.22 7.36
CA ASP A 171 3.68 -5.57 8.32
C ASP A 171 5.13 -5.72 7.85
N THR A 172 5.69 -4.62 7.39
CA THR A 172 7.04 -4.57 6.80
C THR A 172 8.12 -4.99 7.78
N SER A 173 8.04 -4.56 9.04
CA SER A 173 9.07 -4.88 10.05
C SER A 173 9.00 -6.33 10.54
N ALA A 174 7.80 -6.89 10.62
CA ALA A 174 7.60 -8.27 11.05
C ALA A 174 7.82 -9.29 9.91
N GLY A 175 7.83 -8.85 8.65
CA GLY A 175 7.87 -9.72 7.48
C GLY A 175 6.65 -10.65 7.41
N THR A 176 5.47 -10.12 7.81
CA THR A 176 4.23 -10.89 7.86
C THR A 176 3.14 -10.24 7.03
N ILE A 177 2.24 -11.07 6.51
CA ILE A 177 1.00 -10.64 5.88
C ILE A 177 -0.16 -11.28 6.61
N SER A 178 -1.07 -10.47 7.10
CA SER A 178 -2.26 -10.91 7.83
C SER A 178 -3.49 -10.80 6.95
N ARG A 179 -4.31 -11.84 6.92
CA ARG A 179 -5.64 -11.85 6.33
C ARG A 179 -6.67 -11.58 7.42
N LEU A 180 -7.52 -10.61 7.22
CA LEU A 180 -8.44 -10.17 8.25
C LEU A 180 -9.84 -9.83 7.71
N ASP A 181 -10.78 -9.84 8.63
CA ASP A 181 -12.11 -9.28 8.45
C ASP A 181 -12.02 -7.75 8.42
N ALA A 182 -12.49 -7.15 7.34
CA ALA A 182 -12.33 -5.72 7.08
C ALA A 182 -13.33 -4.81 7.83
N GLU A 183 -14.28 -5.38 8.55
CA GLU A 183 -15.19 -4.62 9.42
C GLU A 183 -14.67 -4.53 10.85
N THR A 184 -14.13 -5.65 11.34
CA THR A 184 -13.75 -5.81 12.76
C THR A 184 -12.25 -5.77 13.01
N GLY A 185 -11.43 -5.96 11.98
CA GLY A 185 -9.98 -6.14 12.09
C GLY A 185 -9.59 -7.51 12.67
N ARG A 186 -10.53 -8.46 12.79
CA ARG A 186 -10.23 -9.80 13.29
C ARG A 186 -9.30 -10.54 12.32
N VAL A 187 -8.11 -10.90 12.79
CA VAL A 187 -7.14 -11.68 12.03
C VAL A 187 -7.61 -13.13 11.95
N TRP A 188 -7.71 -13.65 10.72
CA TRP A 188 -8.05 -15.05 10.45
C TRP A 188 -6.81 -15.90 10.19
N GLU A 189 -5.81 -15.30 9.52
CA GLU A 189 -4.61 -15.98 9.08
C GLU A 189 -3.40 -15.04 9.13
N VAL A 190 -2.24 -15.60 9.42
CA VAL A 190 -0.95 -14.87 9.32
C VAL A 190 0.00 -15.71 8.49
N ILE A 191 0.58 -15.10 7.49
CA ILE A 191 1.59 -15.66 6.62
C ILE A 191 2.91 -14.97 6.94
N ARG A 192 3.97 -15.74 7.08
CA ARG A 192 5.34 -15.22 7.16
C ARG A 192 5.97 -15.29 5.77
N VAL A 193 6.56 -14.20 5.34
CA VAL A 193 7.30 -14.17 4.08
C VAL A 193 8.75 -14.60 4.33
N GLU A 194 9.29 -15.43 3.45
CA GLU A 194 10.70 -15.80 3.52
C GLU A 194 11.57 -14.54 3.39
N ALA A 195 12.54 -14.40 4.32
CA ALA A 195 13.51 -13.33 4.26
C ALA A 195 14.54 -13.55 3.11
N PRO A 196 15.13 -12.48 2.56
CA PRO A 196 15.01 -11.08 2.97
C PRO A 196 14.16 -10.25 2.00
N VAL A 197 12.91 -10.04 2.28
CA VAL A 197 12.03 -9.16 1.49
C VAL A 197 11.40 -8.12 2.40
N GLU A 198 11.61 -6.84 2.11
CA GLU A 198 11.00 -5.73 2.82
C GLU A 198 9.73 -5.26 2.09
N ILE A 199 8.61 -5.94 2.36
CA ILE A 199 7.34 -5.66 1.68
C ILE A 199 6.79 -4.31 2.11
N HIS A 200 6.67 -3.38 1.15
CA HIS A 200 5.98 -2.10 1.33
C HIS A 200 4.62 -2.11 0.64
N GLY A 201 4.57 -2.18 -0.68
CA GLY A 201 3.31 -2.31 -1.42
C GLY A 201 2.82 -3.76 -1.48
N LEU A 202 1.50 -3.91 -1.45
CA LEU A 202 0.81 -5.19 -1.60
C LEU A 202 -0.42 -4.98 -2.47
N THR A 203 -0.71 -5.91 -3.36
CA THR A 203 -1.95 -5.93 -4.15
C THR A 203 -2.26 -7.36 -4.60
N ILE A 204 -3.45 -7.58 -5.16
CA ILE A 204 -3.84 -8.89 -5.73
C ILE A 204 -4.18 -8.71 -7.20
N HIS A 205 -3.61 -9.57 -8.04
CA HIS A 205 -3.97 -9.70 -9.45
C HIS A 205 -4.24 -11.16 -9.79
N GLN A 206 -5.44 -11.45 -10.30
CA GLN A 206 -5.86 -12.81 -10.68
C GLN A 206 -5.64 -13.86 -9.57
N GLY A 207 -5.95 -13.48 -8.32
CA GLY A 207 -5.82 -14.36 -7.16
C GLY A 207 -4.41 -14.52 -6.62
N VAL A 208 -3.40 -13.87 -7.21
CA VAL A 208 -2.01 -13.91 -6.77
C VAL A 208 -1.65 -12.61 -6.05
N LEU A 209 -1.03 -12.73 -4.87
CA LEU A 209 -0.47 -11.58 -4.14
C LEU A 209 0.79 -11.08 -4.86
N TRP A 210 0.82 -9.77 -5.12
CA TRP A 210 1.98 -9.05 -5.63
C TRP A 210 2.52 -8.13 -4.56
N TYR A 211 3.84 -7.98 -4.51
CA TYR A 211 4.53 -7.11 -3.57
C TYR A 211 5.54 -6.21 -4.28
N CYS A 212 5.91 -5.10 -3.65
CA CYS A 212 7.16 -4.41 -3.94
C CYS A 212 8.06 -4.37 -2.70
N ASP A 213 9.35 -4.47 -2.97
CA ASP A 213 10.42 -4.41 -1.97
C ASP A 213 11.16 -3.08 -2.12
N ALA A 214 10.99 -2.19 -1.14
CA ALA A 214 11.60 -0.88 -1.17
C ALA A 214 13.13 -0.90 -0.96
N ALA A 215 13.68 -1.98 -0.38
CA ALA A 215 15.12 -2.11 -0.16
C ALA A 215 15.87 -2.58 -1.41
N THR A 216 15.27 -3.50 -2.19
CA THR A 216 15.91 -4.11 -3.36
C THR A 216 15.39 -3.59 -4.68
N CYS A 217 14.36 -2.76 -4.68
CA CYS A 217 13.62 -2.31 -5.88
C CYS A 217 12.93 -3.48 -6.62
N GLY A 218 12.71 -4.60 -5.95
CA GLY A 218 12.05 -5.78 -6.52
C GLY A 218 10.53 -5.60 -6.57
N ILE A 219 9.91 -6.06 -7.65
CA ILE A 219 8.47 -6.27 -7.75
C ILE A 219 8.25 -7.75 -8.06
N GLY A 220 7.37 -8.40 -7.32
CA GLY A 220 7.23 -9.86 -7.43
C GLY A 220 5.91 -10.40 -6.90
N GLN A 221 5.84 -11.72 -6.84
CA GLN A 221 4.68 -12.50 -6.44
C GLN A 221 4.98 -13.32 -5.19
N LEU A 222 3.93 -13.57 -4.40
CA LEU A 222 4.00 -14.43 -3.23
C LEU A 222 3.20 -15.70 -3.48
N TYR A 223 3.82 -16.83 -3.22
CA TYR A 223 3.25 -18.15 -3.36
C TYR A 223 3.12 -18.81 -1.99
N LEU A 224 1.94 -19.32 -1.68
CA LEU A 224 1.68 -20.12 -0.49
C LEU A 224 1.97 -21.58 -0.82
N ASP A 225 2.88 -22.19 -0.07
CA ASP A 225 3.20 -23.62 -0.19
C ASP A 225 2.18 -24.51 0.54
#